data_264fcb0f0f1314e30097e1fcf3751e69
#
_entry.id   264fcb0f0f1314e30097e1fcf3751e69
#
_cell.length_a   1.000
_cell.length_b   1.000
_cell.length_c   1.000
_cell.angle_alpha   90.00
_cell.angle_beta   90.00
_cell.angle_gamma   90.00
#
_symmetry.space_group_name_H-M   'P 1'
#
loop_
_entity.id
_entity.type
_entity.pdbx_description
1 polymer ?
#
loop_
_entity_poly.entity_id
_entity_poly.type
_entity_poly.pdbx_seq_one_letter_code
_entity_poly.pdbx_strand_id
1 'polypeptide(L)'
;EQHGHLCLHKEKFVRESVKLLNMPELTRMRVAQQAFDMLKAGRLVLYQDYVYRPLAAKAEQDVAVRVRAMLTDIRLPYMGDLDEEIDRQQAEMGISLAEEQRHAVKTALTSPISIITGGPGTGKTLIQRVVLNIFSAKFPKANVCCAPTGRAARRMRQSTGFPASTVHKALGLTAGDGNTLEELEFLEADLVLADEASMLDMVMTWYLFNALPPGCRLVLVGDADQ
;
A
#
# COMPACT_ATOMS: atom_id res chain seq x y z
N GLU A 1 -15.54 7.63 -8.56
CA GLU A 1 -15.32 6.51 -7.62
C GLU A 1 -15.74 5.16 -8.23
N GLN A 2 -16.90 5.04 -8.86
CA GLN A 2 -17.34 3.77 -9.48
C GLN A 2 -16.37 3.21 -10.54
N HIS A 3 -15.45 4.02 -11.04
CA HIS A 3 -14.42 3.66 -12.01
C HIS A 3 -12.99 3.70 -11.44
N GLY A 4 -12.82 3.71 -10.11
CA GLY A 4 -11.51 3.72 -9.45
C GLY A 4 -10.71 5.04 -9.57
N HIS A 5 -11.32 6.12 -10.07
CA HIS A 5 -10.62 7.39 -10.20
C HIS A 5 -10.51 8.12 -8.85
N LEU A 6 -9.29 8.44 -8.45
CA LEU A 6 -8.98 9.26 -7.27
C LEU A 6 -9.33 10.73 -7.49
N CYS A 7 -9.07 11.23 -8.70
CA CYS A 7 -9.34 12.59 -9.14
C CYS A 7 -9.79 12.62 -10.60
N LEU A 8 -10.30 13.74 -11.03
CA LEU A 8 -10.65 14.00 -12.43
C LEU A 8 -10.11 15.37 -12.86
N HIS A 9 -9.57 15.45 -14.07
CA HIS A 9 -9.28 16.74 -14.69
C HIS A 9 -10.55 17.62 -14.72
N LYS A 10 -10.42 18.90 -14.39
CA LYS A 10 -11.55 19.80 -14.17
C LYS A 10 -12.60 19.81 -15.30
N GLU A 11 -12.15 19.77 -16.55
CA GLU A 11 -13.05 19.72 -17.71
C GLU A 11 -13.79 18.38 -17.82
N LYS A 12 -13.07 17.26 -17.57
CA LYS A 12 -13.67 15.92 -17.52
C LYS A 12 -14.66 15.81 -16.37
N PHE A 13 -14.34 16.38 -15.21
CA PHE A 13 -15.24 16.43 -14.05
C PHE A 13 -16.56 17.08 -14.39
N VAL A 14 -16.56 18.28 -14.97
CA VAL A 14 -17.78 18.98 -15.37
C VAL A 14 -18.56 18.17 -16.42
N ARG A 15 -17.90 17.66 -17.45
CA ARG A 15 -18.52 16.88 -18.52
C ARG A 15 -19.20 15.60 -18.00
N GLU A 16 -18.49 14.81 -17.18
CA GLU A 16 -19.04 13.57 -16.63
C GLU A 16 -20.14 13.85 -15.58
N SER A 17 -20.03 14.94 -14.82
CA SER A 17 -21.08 15.36 -13.89
C SER A 17 -22.39 15.72 -14.63
N VAL A 18 -22.33 16.42 -15.74
CA VAL A 18 -23.52 16.71 -16.57
C VAL A 18 -24.16 15.42 -17.07
N LYS A 19 -23.36 14.46 -17.53
CA LYS A 19 -23.88 13.16 -18.00
C LYS A 19 -24.54 12.35 -16.88
N LEU A 20 -23.89 12.27 -15.71
CA LEU A 20 -24.37 11.49 -14.57
C LEU A 20 -25.66 12.03 -13.98
N LEU A 21 -25.80 13.36 -13.92
CA LEU A 21 -26.98 14.00 -13.39
C LEU A 21 -28.20 13.88 -14.32
N ASN A 22 -27.97 13.66 -15.62
CA ASN A 22 -28.98 13.41 -16.65
C ASN A 22 -30.20 14.35 -16.56
N MET A 23 -29.97 15.65 -16.24
CA MET A 23 -31.00 16.65 -16.09
C MET A 23 -31.04 17.53 -17.35
N PRO A 24 -32.16 17.59 -18.10
CA PRO A 24 -32.27 18.35 -19.37
C PRO A 24 -31.94 19.84 -19.22
N GLU A 25 -32.23 20.39 -18.04
CA GLU A 25 -32.03 21.81 -17.72
C GLU A 25 -30.62 22.16 -17.24
N LEU A 26 -29.76 21.15 -17.05
CA LEU A 26 -28.46 21.33 -16.47
C LEU A 26 -27.41 21.67 -17.53
N THR A 27 -27.01 22.93 -17.57
CA THR A 27 -25.93 23.38 -18.45
C THR A 27 -24.56 23.15 -17.83
N ARG A 28 -23.52 22.98 -18.68
CA ARG A 28 -22.13 22.90 -18.20
C ARG A 28 -21.74 24.05 -17.27
N MET A 29 -22.27 25.26 -17.57
CA MET A 29 -21.99 26.46 -16.78
C MET A 29 -22.57 26.36 -15.36
N ARG A 30 -23.79 25.84 -15.20
CA ARG A 30 -24.40 25.64 -13.87
C ARG A 30 -23.63 24.58 -13.05
N VAL A 31 -23.19 23.49 -13.68
CA VAL A 31 -22.36 22.47 -13.02
C VAL A 31 -21.00 23.05 -12.62
N ALA A 32 -20.36 23.84 -13.48
CA ALA A 32 -19.10 24.49 -13.17
C ALA A 32 -19.24 25.50 -12.02
N GLN A 33 -20.34 26.27 -11.99
CA GLN A 33 -20.64 27.20 -10.90
C GLN A 33 -20.84 26.44 -9.59
N GLN A 34 -21.61 25.36 -9.59
CA GLN A 34 -21.81 24.53 -8.41
C GLN A 34 -20.52 23.88 -7.93
N ALA A 35 -19.66 23.41 -8.84
CA ALA A 35 -18.34 22.88 -8.50
C ALA A 35 -17.47 23.94 -7.83
N PHE A 36 -17.49 25.18 -8.32
CA PHE A 36 -16.79 26.31 -7.73
C PHE A 36 -17.28 26.63 -6.31
N ASP A 37 -18.59 26.59 -6.09
CA ASP A 37 -19.17 26.79 -4.76
C ASP A 37 -18.78 25.65 -3.79
N MET A 38 -18.71 24.41 -4.28
CA MET A 38 -18.21 23.27 -3.52
C MET A 38 -16.71 23.40 -3.18
N LEU A 39 -15.89 23.95 -4.08
CA LEU A 39 -14.48 24.25 -3.81
C LEU A 39 -14.35 25.31 -2.71
N LYS A 40 -15.13 26.40 -2.78
CA LYS A 40 -15.16 27.43 -1.73
C LYS A 40 -15.61 26.88 -0.38
N ALA A 41 -16.53 25.95 -0.38
CA ALA A 41 -17.04 25.30 0.84
C ALA A 41 -16.13 24.17 1.37
N GLY A 42 -14.99 23.90 0.74
CA GLY A 42 -14.06 22.82 1.13
C GLY A 42 -14.60 21.41 0.86
N ARG A 43 -15.70 21.28 0.12
CA ARG A 43 -16.32 20.00 -0.25
C ARG A 43 -15.63 19.32 -1.44
N LEU A 44 -14.83 20.07 -2.18
CA LEU A 44 -13.90 19.61 -3.21
C LEU A 44 -12.56 20.30 -3.00
N VAL A 45 -11.50 19.69 -3.55
CA VAL A 45 -10.15 20.26 -3.59
C VAL A 45 -9.72 20.32 -5.04
N LEU A 46 -9.18 21.46 -5.45
CA LEU A 46 -8.54 21.62 -6.76
C LEU A 46 -7.02 21.68 -6.53
N TYR A 47 -6.31 20.73 -7.09
CA TYR A 47 -4.85 20.75 -7.13
C TYR A 47 -4.41 20.71 -8.59
N GLN A 48 -3.66 21.73 -9.00
CA GLN A 48 -3.39 22.00 -10.42
C GLN A 48 -4.70 22.07 -11.22
N ASP A 49 -4.91 21.15 -12.15
CA ASP A 49 -6.12 21.05 -12.97
C ASP A 49 -7.01 19.86 -12.60
N TYR A 50 -6.76 19.21 -11.45
CA TYR A 50 -7.48 18.03 -11.00
C TYR A 50 -8.36 18.30 -9.80
N VAL A 51 -9.59 17.81 -9.86
CA VAL A 51 -10.61 17.93 -8.82
C VAL A 51 -10.63 16.65 -8.01
N TYR A 52 -10.48 16.79 -6.69
CA TYR A 52 -10.45 15.71 -5.72
C TYR A 52 -11.59 15.83 -4.70
N ARG A 53 -11.94 14.72 -4.06
CA ARG A 53 -12.57 14.75 -2.74
C ARG A 53 -11.51 15.12 -1.69
N PRO A 54 -11.87 15.86 -0.63
CA PRO A 54 -10.91 16.30 0.38
C PRO A 54 -10.10 15.15 1.00
N LEU A 55 -10.77 14.06 1.36
CA LEU A 55 -10.12 12.88 1.93
C LEU A 55 -9.09 12.26 0.96
N ALA A 56 -9.43 12.17 -0.32
CA ALA A 56 -8.54 11.60 -1.33
C ALA A 56 -7.29 12.48 -1.55
N ALA A 57 -7.48 13.81 -1.62
CA ALA A 57 -6.36 14.76 -1.75
C ALA A 57 -5.43 14.68 -0.52
N LYS A 58 -6.01 14.62 0.67
CA LYS A 58 -5.25 14.50 1.92
C LYS A 58 -4.48 13.17 1.96
N ALA A 59 -5.14 12.06 1.64
CA ALA A 59 -4.50 10.75 1.65
C ALA A 59 -3.29 10.68 0.71
N GLU A 60 -3.43 11.15 -0.53
CA GLU A 60 -2.33 11.19 -1.50
C GLU A 60 -1.15 12.05 -1.00
N GLN A 61 -1.44 13.21 -0.44
CA GLN A 61 -0.44 14.14 0.07
C GLN A 61 0.30 13.57 1.28
N ASP A 62 -0.43 13.02 2.24
CA ASP A 62 0.14 12.44 3.45
C ASP A 62 0.99 11.18 3.12
N VAL A 63 0.54 10.32 2.21
CA VAL A 63 1.33 9.16 1.73
C VAL A 63 2.63 9.64 1.08
N ALA A 64 2.59 10.67 0.22
CA ALA A 64 3.79 11.22 -0.40
C ALA A 64 4.79 11.77 0.63
N VAL A 65 4.30 12.46 1.67
CA VAL A 65 5.13 12.94 2.79
C VAL A 65 5.75 11.76 3.55
N ARG A 66 4.96 10.73 3.86
CA ARG A 66 5.42 9.53 4.57
C ARG A 66 6.47 8.75 3.79
N VAL A 67 6.24 8.53 2.50
CA VAL A 67 7.21 7.88 1.60
C VAL A 67 8.54 8.63 1.63
N ARG A 68 8.50 9.95 1.48
CA ARG A 68 9.72 10.78 1.54
C ARG A 68 10.43 10.65 2.89
N ALA A 69 9.71 10.68 4.00
CA ALA A 69 10.27 10.53 5.33
C ALA A 69 10.92 9.15 5.52
N MET A 70 10.26 8.07 5.05
CA MET A 70 10.82 6.71 5.13
C MET A 70 12.09 6.56 4.29
N LEU A 71 12.14 7.13 3.09
CA LEU A 71 13.32 7.06 2.21
C LEU A 71 14.55 7.79 2.79
N THR A 72 14.35 8.71 3.73
CA THR A 72 15.44 9.43 4.43
C THR A 72 15.72 8.88 5.82
N ASP A 73 14.97 7.87 6.28
CA ASP A 73 15.14 7.28 7.61
C ASP A 73 16.34 6.32 7.63
N ILE A 74 17.34 6.64 8.45
CA ILE A 74 18.57 5.85 8.62
C ILE A 74 18.47 4.79 9.73
N ARG A 75 17.32 4.66 10.38
CA ARG A 75 17.12 3.77 11.55
C ARG A 75 16.82 2.33 11.18
N LEU A 76 17.01 1.94 9.92
CA LEU A 76 16.81 0.56 9.51
C LEU A 76 17.78 -0.37 10.20
N PRO A 77 17.34 -1.47 10.82
CA PRO A 77 18.21 -2.45 11.43
C PRO A 77 19.16 -3.06 10.40
N TYR A 78 20.43 -3.26 10.81
CA TYR A 78 21.42 -3.91 9.97
C TYR A 78 21.12 -5.40 9.80
N MET A 79 21.15 -5.88 8.58
CA MET A 79 20.78 -7.26 8.24
C MET A 79 21.95 -8.25 8.14
N GLY A 80 23.20 -7.77 8.23
CA GLY A 80 24.39 -8.61 8.07
C GLY A 80 24.70 -8.95 6.60
N ASP A 81 25.47 -10.04 6.39
CA ASP A 81 25.73 -10.54 5.04
C ASP A 81 24.51 -11.26 4.49
N LEU A 82 23.84 -10.62 3.54
CA LEU A 82 22.60 -11.14 2.94
C LEU A 82 22.88 -12.21 1.88
N ASP A 83 24.06 -12.25 1.26
CA ASP A 83 24.40 -13.30 0.31
C ASP A 83 24.52 -14.64 1.02
N GLU A 84 25.24 -14.67 2.13
CA GLU A 84 25.37 -15.85 2.97
C GLU A 84 24.02 -16.31 3.52
N GLU A 85 23.19 -15.38 3.99
CA GLU A 85 21.86 -15.69 4.51
C GLU A 85 20.92 -16.24 3.44
N ILE A 86 20.95 -15.68 2.23
CA ILE A 86 20.16 -16.18 1.10
C ILE A 86 20.63 -17.58 0.70
N ASP A 87 21.94 -17.81 0.62
CA ASP A 87 22.48 -19.13 0.27
C ASP A 87 22.10 -20.18 1.32
N ARG A 88 22.14 -19.82 2.59
CA ARG A 88 21.66 -20.68 3.68
C ARG A 88 20.18 -21.03 3.52
N GLN A 89 19.32 -20.02 3.24
CA GLN A 89 17.90 -20.26 3.05
C GLN A 89 17.62 -21.12 1.80
N GLN A 90 18.38 -20.96 0.73
CA GLN A 90 18.28 -21.81 -0.45
C GLN A 90 18.60 -23.28 -0.12
N ALA A 91 19.66 -23.50 0.64
CA ALA A 91 20.06 -24.85 1.06
C ALA A 91 19.01 -25.48 1.99
N GLU A 92 18.54 -24.76 3.02
CA GLU A 92 17.53 -25.24 3.97
C GLU A 92 16.18 -25.56 3.30
N MET A 93 15.78 -24.78 2.32
CA MET A 93 14.50 -24.94 1.62
C MET A 93 14.59 -25.87 0.40
N GLY A 94 15.80 -26.30 -0.01
CA GLY A 94 16.00 -27.08 -1.22
C GLY A 94 15.59 -26.36 -2.51
N ILE A 95 15.83 -25.05 -2.60
CA ILE A 95 15.45 -24.20 -3.72
C ILE A 95 16.66 -23.51 -4.34
N SER A 96 16.47 -22.96 -5.54
CA SER A 96 17.43 -22.05 -6.18
C SER A 96 16.67 -20.79 -6.60
N LEU A 97 17.18 -19.62 -6.20
CA LEU A 97 16.63 -18.32 -6.63
C LEU A 97 17.36 -17.84 -7.87
N ALA A 98 16.61 -17.32 -8.84
CA ALA A 98 17.16 -16.56 -9.94
C ALA A 98 17.81 -15.25 -9.43
N GLU A 99 18.69 -14.66 -10.24
CA GLU A 99 19.43 -13.47 -9.81
C GLU A 99 18.49 -12.30 -9.49
N GLU A 100 17.43 -12.11 -10.27
CA GLU A 100 16.41 -11.08 -10.03
C GLU A 100 15.63 -11.34 -8.72
N GLN A 101 15.40 -12.61 -8.38
CA GLN A 101 14.75 -12.98 -7.12
C GLN A 101 15.68 -12.74 -5.93
N ARG A 102 16.98 -13.06 -6.05
CA ARG A 102 17.98 -12.70 -5.03
C ARG A 102 18.05 -11.20 -4.81
N HIS A 103 18.08 -10.44 -5.91
CA HIS A 103 18.06 -8.97 -5.84
C HIS A 103 16.81 -8.43 -5.14
N ALA A 104 15.64 -8.99 -5.44
CA ALA A 104 14.38 -8.61 -4.79
C ALA A 104 14.42 -8.90 -3.28
N VAL A 105 14.95 -10.03 -2.85
CA VAL A 105 15.15 -10.35 -1.42
C VAL A 105 16.06 -9.34 -0.74
N LYS A 106 17.22 -9.04 -1.35
CA LYS A 106 18.17 -8.05 -0.80
C LYS A 106 17.51 -6.68 -0.68
N THR A 107 16.85 -6.22 -1.74
CA THR A 107 16.14 -4.93 -1.76
C THR A 107 15.08 -4.86 -0.66
N ALA A 108 14.26 -5.90 -0.50
CA ALA A 108 13.24 -5.96 0.55
C ALA A 108 13.83 -5.87 1.96
N LEU A 109 15.02 -6.41 2.17
CA LEU A 109 15.69 -6.46 3.47
C LEU A 109 16.58 -5.24 3.76
N THR A 110 16.93 -4.43 2.76
CA THR A 110 17.83 -3.28 2.93
C THR A 110 17.15 -1.93 2.71
N SER A 111 16.04 -1.89 1.99
CA SER A 111 15.35 -0.64 1.69
C SER A 111 14.21 -0.36 2.68
N PRO A 112 13.92 0.89 2.99
CA PRO A 112 12.78 1.25 3.84
C PRO A 112 11.44 0.93 3.17
N ILE A 113 11.36 1.07 1.85
CA ILE A 113 10.20 0.71 1.03
C ILE A 113 10.70 -0.07 -0.17
N SER A 114 10.07 -1.19 -0.46
CA SER A 114 10.31 -1.98 -1.67
C SER A 114 9.00 -2.44 -2.29
N ILE A 115 9.01 -2.53 -3.62
CA ILE A 115 7.87 -3.01 -4.39
C ILE A 115 8.35 -4.21 -5.22
N ILE A 116 7.74 -5.36 -4.98
CA ILE A 116 8.02 -6.60 -5.73
C ILE A 116 6.88 -6.82 -6.70
N THR A 117 7.15 -6.66 -7.97
CA THR A 117 6.17 -6.87 -9.05
C THR A 117 6.54 -8.07 -9.90
N GLY A 118 5.53 -8.63 -10.56
CA GLY A 118 5.72 -9.72 -11.52
C GLY A 118 4.42 -10.44 -11.79
N GLY A 119 4.31 -11.05 -12.95
CA GLY A 119 3.15 -11.83 -13.36
C GLY A 119 2.94 -13.12 -12.53
N PRO A 120 1.92 -13.91 -12.83
CA PRO A 120 1.69 -15.21 -12.21
C PRO A 120 2.91 -16.14 -12.42
N GLY A 121 3.28 -16.91 -11.40
CA GLY A 121 4.37 -17.88 -11.50
C GLY A 121 5.80 -17.34 -11.46
N THR A 122 6.02 -16.04 -11.30
CA THR A 122 7.37 -15.43 -11.22
C THR A 122 8.09 -15.67 -9.89
N GLY A 123 7.47 -16.38 -8.95
CA GLY A 123 8.09 -16.72 -7.67
C GLY A 123 7.91 -15.67 -6.57
N LYS A 124 6.98 -14.71 -6.71
CA LYS A 124 6.71 -13.70 -5.66
C LYS A 124 6.52 -14.30 -4.28
N THR A 125 5.75 -15.37 -4.18
CA THR A 125 5.51 -16.09 -2.91
C THR A 125 6.79 -16.70 -2.34
N LEU A 126 7.69 -17.18 -3.19
CA LEU A 126 8.99 -17.70 -2.77
C LEU A 126 9.87 -16.59 -2.20
N ILE A 127 9.91 -15.43 -2.88
CA ILE A 127 10.62 -14.25 -2.40
C ILE A 127 10.08 -13.82 -1.03
N GLN A 128 8.76 -13.71 -0.88
CA GLN A 128 8.11 -13.37 0.40
C GLN A 128 8.55 -14.31 1.52
N ARG A 129 8.54 -15.62 1.25
CA ARG A 129 8.94 -16.64 2.24
C ARG A 129 10.40 -16.50 2.65
N VAL A 130 11.31 -16.30 1.70
CA VAL A 130 12.74 -16.10 1.98
C VAL A 130 12.97 -14.81 2.79
N VAL A 131 12.34 -13.70 2.40
CA VAL A 131 12.40 -12.43 3.13
C VAL A 131 11.94 -12.60 4.57
N LEU A 132 10.79 -13.23 4.78
CA LEU A 132 10.22 -13.46 6.12
C LEU A 132 11.11 -14.39 6.96
N ASN A 133 11.66 -15.45 6.39
CA ASN A 133 12.56 -16.37 7.09
C ASN A 133 13.83 -15.64 7.57
N ILE A 134 14.50 -14.92 6.68
CA ILE A 134 15.72 -14.17 7.02
C ILE A 134 15.42 -13.09 8.06
N PHE A 135 14.33 -12.35 7.87
CA PHE A 135 13.96 -11.27 8.80
C PHE A 135 13.60 -11.82 10.18
N SER A 136 12.76 -12.85 10.25
CA SER A 136 12.30 -13.45 11.52
C SER A 136 13.41 -14.17 12.28
N ALA A 137 14.44 -14.67 11.60
CA ALA A 137 15.61 -15.26 12.27
C ALA A 137 16.36 -14.22 13.12
N LYS A 138 16.35 -12.95 12.69
CA LYS A 138 16.99 -11.82 13.39
C LYS A 138 16.04 -11.08 14.33
N PHE A 139 14.77 -10.96 13.93
CA PHE A 139 13.72 -10.18 14.61
C PHE A 139 12.44 -11.02 14.77
N PRO A 140 12.39 -12.00 15.68
CA PRO A 140 11.36 -13.05 15.70
C PRO A 140 9.94 -12.58 15.99
N LYS A 141 9.75 -11.37 16.49
CA LYS A 141 8.41 -10.81 16.82
C LYS A 141 8.06 -9.53 16.07
N ALA A 142 8.87 -9.15 15.09
CA ALA A 142 8.83 -7.81 14.51
C ALA A 142 8.30 -7.78 13.07
N ASN A 143 7.51 -8.76 12.63
CA ASN A 143 6.91 -8.75 11.28
C ASN A 143 5.39 -8.83 11.30
N VAL A 144 4.75 -8.06 10.41
CA VAL A 144 3.31 -8.08 10.15
C VAL A 144 3.10 -8.44 8.68
N CYS A 145 2.33 -9.51 8.44
CA CYS A 145 1.93 -9.92 7.09
C CYS A 145 0.45 -9.60 6.89
N CYS A 146 0.13 -8.90 5.82
CA CYS A 146 -1.23 -8.51 5.53
C CYS A 146 -1.56 -8.55 4.03
N ALA A 147 -2.87 -8.56 3.72
CA ALA A 147 -3.39 -8.51 2.36
C ALA A 147 -4.74 -7.77 2.32
N PRO A 148 -5.19 -7.26 1.17
CA PRO A 148 -6.45 -6.53 1.07
C PRO A 148 -7.68 -7.36 1.44
N THR A 149 -7.67 -8.66 1.15
CA THR A 149 -8.81 -9.56 1.34
C THR A 149 -8.49 -10.74 2.25
N GLY A 150 -9.52 -11.28 2.92
CA GLY A 150 -9.37 -12.47 3.77
C GLY A 150 -8.89 -13.70 2.99
N ARG A 151 -9.29 -13.83 1.71
CA ARG A 151 -8.81 -14.91 0.82
C ARG A 151 -7.31 -14.79 0.53
N ALA A 152 -6.85 -13.60 0.20
CA ALA A 152 -5.43 -13.32 -0.04
C ALA A 152 -4.59 -13.55 1.24
N ALA A 153 -5.03 -13.03 2.38
CA ALA A 153 -4.37 -13.25 3.67
C ALA A 153 -4.26 -14.74 4.04
N ARG A 154 -5.33 -15.52 3.81
CA ARG A 154 -5.30 -16.96 4.03
C ARG A 154 -4.29 -17.66 3.12
N ARG A 155 -4.26 -17.28 1.84
CA ARG A 155 -3.31 -17.80 0.83
C ARG A 155 -1.87 -17.48 1.22
N MET A 156 -1.61 -16.23 1.61
CA MET A 156 -0.30 -15.79 2.10
C MET A 156 0.15 -16.61 3.31
N ARG A 157 -0.71 -16.82 4.31
CA ARG A 157 -0.40 -17.66 5.47
C ARG A 157 -0.07 -19.10 5.08
N GLN A 158 -0.83 -19.71 4.16
CA GLN A 158 -0.60 -21.08 3.72
C GLN A 158 0.71 -21.24 2.96
N SER A 159 1.08 -20.26 2.16
CA SER A 159 2.26 -20.32 1.30
C SER A 159 3.55 -19.89 1.97
N THR A 160 3.49 -18.95 2.91
CA THR A 160 4.68 -18.45 3.63
C THR A 160 4.92 -19.19 4.94
N GLY A 161 3.87 -19.73 5.56
CA GLY A 161 3.93 -20.30 6.92
C GLY A 161 3.81 -19.25 8.04
N PHE A 162 3.78 -17.97 7.72
CA PHE A 162 3.68 -16.88 8.69
C PHE A 162 2.23 -16.47 8.94
N PRO A 163 1.88 -16.02 10.17
CA PRO A 163 0.57 -15.43 10.44
C PRO A 163 0.30 -14.25 9.51
N ALA A 164 -0.86 -14.24 8.88
CA ALA A 164 -1.28 -13.14 8.01
C ALA A 164 -2.76 -12.80 8.25
N SER A 165 -3.11 -11.53 8.12
CA SER A 165 -4.48 -11.02 8.28
C SER A 165 -4.85 -10.05 7.16
N THR A 166 -6.10 -9.58 7.14
CA THR A 166 -6.44 -8.46 6.26
C THR A 166 -5.78 -7.18 6.75
N VAL A 167 -5.51 -6.24 5.83
CA VAL A 167 -4.97 -4.91 6.19
C VAL A 167 -5.85 -4.25 7.24
N HIS A 168 -7.18 -4.26 7.08
CA HIS A 168 -8.13 -3.75 8.08
C HIS A 168 -7.90 -4.36 9.47
N LYS A 169 -7.78 -5.69 9.53
CA LYS A 169 -7.56 -6.39 10.81
C LYS A 169 -6.19 -6.09 11.40
N ALA A 170 -5.15 -6.01 10.56
CA ALA A 170 -3.80 -5.68 11.02
C ALA A 170 -3.74 -4.28 11.65
N LEU A 171 -4.52 -3.35 11.10
CA LEU A 171 -4.62 -1.96 11.56
C LEU A 171 -5.66 -1.74 12.68
N GLY A 172 -6.35 -2.79 13.12
CA GLY A 172 -7.42 -2.65 14.11
C GLY A 172 -8.67 -1.90 13.65
N LEU A 173 -8.82 -1.71 12.31
CA LEU A 173 -9.95 -0.98 11.76
C LEU A 173 -11.23 -1.81 11.81
N THR A 174 -12.31 -1.25 12.33
CA THR A 174 -13.64 -1.87 12.39
C THR A 174 -14.50 -1.45 11.20
N ALA A 175 -15.29 -2.38 10.68
CA ALA A 175 -16.21 -2.07 9.58
C ALA A 175 -17.39 -1.25 10.12
N GLY A 176 -17.59 -0.03 9.58
CA GLY A 176 -18.78 0.78 9.86
C GLY A 176 -18.57 1.96 10.81
N ASP A 177 -17.52 1.99 11.60
CA ASP A 177 -17.18 3.17 12.38
C ASP A 177 -16.28 4.07 11.51
N GLY A 178 -16.53 5.38 11.57
CA GLY A 178 -15.69 6.37 10.91
C GLY A 178 -14.32 6.44 11.59
N ASN A 179 -13.53 5.37 11.41
CA ASN A 179 -12.16 5.32 11.92
C ASN A 179 -11.43 6.58 11.51
N THR A 180 -10.94 7.33 12.48
CA THR A 180 -10.13 8.52 12.26
C THR A 180 -8.66 8.13 12.36
N LEU A 181 -7.77 8.90 11.72
CA LEU A 181 -6.33 8.68 11.87
C LEU A 181 -5.86 8.91 13.31
N GLU A 182 -6.60 9.67 14.10
CA GLU A 182 -6.29 9.98 15.50
C GLU A 182 -6.40 8.73 16.39
N GLU A 183 -7.19 7.73 15.95
CA GLU A 183 -7.37 6.45 16.64
C GLU A 183 -6.42 5.36 16.13
N LEU A 184 -5.61 5.65 15.10
CA LEU A 184 -4.70 4.69 14.51
C LEU A 184 -3.41 4.58 15.33
N GLU A 185 -3.18 3.41 15.89
CA GLU A 185 -1.94 3.08 16.59
C GLU A 185 -0.85 2.61 15.61
N PHE A 186 0.43 2.82 16.00
CA PHE A 186 1.53 2.23 15.26
C PHE A 186 1.51 0.71 15.38
N LEU A 187 1.81 0.04 14.28
CA LEU A 187 2.04 -1.41 14.28
C LEU A 187 3.27 -1.75 15.12
N GLU A 188 3.19 -2.81 15.90
CA GLU A 188 4.36 -3.38 16.57
C GLU A 188 5.17 -4.22 15.58
N ALA A 189 5.85 -3.56 14.64
CA ALA A 189 6.56 -4.22 13.55
C ALA A 189 7.80 -3.44 13.10
N ASP A 190 8.86 -4.16 12.78
CA ASP A 190 10.04 -3.65 12.07
C ASP A 190 9.99 -3.97 10.57
N LEU A 191 9.09 -4.89 10.17
CA LEU A 191 8.79 -5.22 8.78
C LEU A 191 7.29 -5.44 8.60
N VAL A 192 6.71 -4.76 7.62
CA VAL A 192 5.36 -5.01 7.13
C VAL A 192 5.44 -5.51 5.70
N LEU A 193 4.87 -6.68 5.44
CA LEU A 193 4.75 -7.26 4.11
C LEU A 193 3.28 -7.32 3.71
N ALA A 194 2.92 -6.54 2.69
CA ALA A 194 1.57 -6.47 2.14
C ALA A 194 1.52 -7.15 0.77
N ASP A 195 0.81 -8.28 0.70
CA ASP A 195 0.58 -9.02 -0.55
C ASP A 195 -0.67 -8.51 -1.27
N GLU A 196 -0.75 -8.72 -2.59
CA GLU A 196 -1.81 -8.21 -3.48
C GLU A 196 -2.01 -6.68 -3.34
N ALA A 197 -0.90 -5.94 -3.18
CA ALA A 197 -0.90 -4.51 -2.91
C ALA A 197 -1.54 -3.68 -4.05
N SER A 198 -1.60 -4.20 -5.27
CA SER A 198 -2.32 -3.58 -6.41
C SER A 198 -3.82 -3.39 -6.15
N MET A 199 -4.41 -4.14 -5.21
CA MET A 199 -5.82 -4.03 -4.81
C MET A 199 -6.06 -3.01 -3.68
N LEU A 200 -5.02 -2.41 -3.11
CA LEU A 200 -5.17 -1.38 -2.09
C LEU A 200 -5.64 -0.08 -2.71
N ASP A 201 -6.72 0.48 -2.19
CA ASP A 201 -7.11 1.85 -2.54
C ASP A 201 -6.24 2.88 -1.80
N MET A 202 -6.34 4.14 -2.22
CA MET A 202 -5.54 5.22 -1.64
C MET A 202 -5.83 5.44 -0.14
N VAL A 203 -7.05 5.26 0.30
CA VAL A 203 -7.42 5.46 1.70
C VAL A 203 -6.82 4.35 2.56
N MET A 204 -6.90 3.10 2.11
CA MET A 204 -6.29 1.98 2.80
C MET A 204 -4.75 2.07 2.80
N THR A 205 -4.17 2.52 1.69
CA THR A 205 -2.74 2.82 1.60
C THR A 205 -2.35 3.91 2.61
N TRP A 206 -3.16 4.96 2.72
CA TRP A 206 -2.94 6.04 3.68
C TRP A 206 -2.96 5.55 5.13
N TYR A 207 -3.94 4.73 5.53
CA TYR A 207 -3.96 4.10 6.85
C TYR A 207 -2.72 3.24 7.07
N LEU A 208 -2.37 2.38 6.11
CA LEU A 208 -1.20 1.52 6.22
C LEU A 208 0.09 2.32 6.44
N PHE A 209 0.34 3.34 5.61
CA PHE A 209 1.54 4.16 5.74
C PHE A 209 1.61 4.94 7.07
N ASN A 210 0.47 5.40 7.59
CA ASN A 210 0.44 6.12 8.86
C ASN A 210 0.60 5.19 10.08
N ALA A 211 0.27 3.91 9.96
CA ALA A 211 0.48 2.91 11.01
C ALA A 211 1.92 2.37 11.07
N LEU A 212 2.78 2.66 10.10
CA LEU A 212 4.16 2.20 10.12
C LEU A 212 4.97 2.95 11.17
N PRO A 213 5.62 2.28 12.13
CA PRO A 213 6.51 2.94 13.08
C PRO A 213 7.78 3.44 12.38
N PRO A 214 8.48 4.41 12.97
CA PRO A 214 9.78 4.84 12.48
C PRO A 214 10.78 3.69 12.43
N GLY A 215 11.51 3.55 11.30
CA GLY A 215 12.48 2.47 11.08
C GLY A 215 11.87 1.15 10.61
N CYS A 216 10.56 1.08 10.43
CA CYS A 216 9.88 -0.10 9.86
C CYS A 216 10.13 -0.18 8.35
N ARG A 217 10.37 -1.40 7.85
CA ARG A 217 10.40 -1.69 6.41
C ARG A 217 9.01 -2.01 5.90
N LEU A 218 8.68 -1.49 4.71
CA LEU A 218 7.46 -1.84 3.99
C LEU A 218 7.81 -2.56 2.69
N VAL A 219 7.33 -3.79 2.56
CA VAL A 219 7.42 -4.59 1.34
C VAL A 219 6.03 -4.73 0.74
N LEU A 220 5.81 -4.11 -0.40
CA LEU A 220 4.59 -4.22 -1.17
C LEU A 220 4.78 -5.27 -2.27
N VAL A 221 3.90 -6.25 -2.32
CA VAL A 221 3.95 -7.31 -3.34
C VAL A 221 2.66 -7.28 -4.15
N GLY A 222 2.77 -7.26 -5.46
CA GLY A 222 1.59 -7.17 -6.32
C GLY A 222 1.88 -7.56 -7.76
N ASP A 223 0.86 -7.40 -8.56
CA ASP A 223 0.92 -7.58 -10.01
C ASP A 223 0.68 -6.21 -10.65
N ALA A 224 1.62 -5.75 -11.46
CA ALA A 224 1.52 -4.44 -12.11
C ALA A 224 0.44 -4.39 -13.21
N ASP A 225 0.01 -5.56 -13.69
CA ASP A 225 -0.98 -5.70 -14.77
C ASP A 225 -2.41 -5.93 -14.26
N GLN A 226 -2.62 -5.92 -12.93
CA GLN A 226 -3.94 -6.06 -12.30
C GLN A 226 -4.56 -4.75 -11.88
#